data_d859f2d6b770f6ca64b63ab3ef8122bd
#
_entry.id   d859f2d6b770f6ca64b63ab3ef8122bd
#
_cell.length_a   1.000
_cell.length_b   1.000
_cell.length_c   1.000
_cell.angle_alpha   90.00
_cell.angle_beta   90.00
_cell.angle_gamma   90.00
#
_symmetry.space_group_name_H-M   'P 1'
#
loop_
_entity.id
_entity.type
_entity.pdbx_description
1 polymer ?
#
loop_
_entity_poly.entity_id
_entity_poly.type
_entity_poly.pdbx_seq_one_letter_code
_entity_poly.pdbx_strand_id
1 'polypeptide(L)'
;MSRSKCLALRDLAARAHLRELPTTRQLQRLSDQEIIDRLTQIRGIGPWTVQMLLIFYLGRPDVLPVGDLGVRKGYQQLRGFKILPDPDKLERAGRRWRPYRSVATWYLWRALDLVLPTD
;
A
#
# COMPACT_ATOMS: atom_id res chain seq x y z
N MET A 1 9.16 6.74 -3.17
CA MET A 1 7.76 7.11 -2.92
C MET A 1 7.58 8.59 -3.21
N SER A 2 6.47 9.00 -3.76
CA SER A 2 6.23 10.39 -4.12
C SER A 2 6.09 11.28 -2.88
N ARG A 3 6.34 12.59 -3.05
CA ARG A 3 6.19 13.56 -1.96
C ARG A 3 4.75 13.63 -1.44
N SER A 4 3.76 13.57 -2.34
CA SER A 4 2.36 13.60 -1.94
C SER A 4 1.97 12.39 -1.10
N LYS A 5 2.53 11.22 -1.40
CA LYS A 5 2.31 10.02 -0.61
C LYS A 5 2.93 10.13 0.77
N CYS A 6 4.12 10.69 0.88
CA CYS A 6 4.76 10.94 2.17
C CYS A 6 3.95 11.92 3.01
N LEU A 7 3.40 12.98 2.39
CA LEU A 7 2.57 13.95 3.10
C LEU A 7 1.27 13.33 3.60
N ALA A 8 0.65 12.46 2.80
CA ALA A 8 -0.56 11.75 3.21
C ALA A 8 -0.30 10.86 4.43
N LEU A 9 0.82 10.15 4.44
CA LEU A 9 1.22 9.33 5.58
C LEU A 9 1.46 10.18 6.84
N ARG A 10 2.11 11.31 6.69
CA ARG A 10 2.34 12.24 7.80
C ARG A 10 1.04 12.77 8.38
N ASP A 11 0.10 13.15 7.51
CA ASP A 11 -1.21 13.65 7.94
C ASP A 11 -1.97 12.59 8.70
N LEU A 12 -1.97 11.36 8.20
CA LEU A 12 -2.62 10.24 8.86
C LEU A 12 -2.00 9.95 10.23
N ALA A 13 -0.68 9.97 10.31
CA ALA A 13 0.04 9.77 11.57
C ALA A 13 -0.27 10.88 12.57
N ALA A 14 -0.34 12.13 12.10
CA ALA A 14 -0.68 13.26 12.94
C ALA A 14 -2.10 13.14 13.50
N ARG A 15 -3.07 12.72 12.68
CA ARG A 15 -4.45 12.48 13.12
C ARG A 15 -4.53 11.37 14.16
N ALA A 16 -3.75 10.31 13.98
CA ALA A 16 -3.67 9.22 14.95
C ALA A 16 -3.13 9.73 16.29
N HIS A 17 -2.10 10.58 16.25
CA HIS A 17 -1.52 11.17 17.45
C HIS A 17 -2.53 12.07 18.18
N LEU A 18 -3.36 12.79 17.47
CA LEU A 18 -4.40 13.65 18.02
C LEU A 18 -5.65 12.88 18.47
N ARG A 19 -5.62 11.57 18.40
CA ARG A 19 -6.74 10.67 18.77
C ARG A 19 -8.00 10.87 17.92
N GLU A 20 -7.85 11.37 16.72
CA GLU A 20 -8.93 11.44 15.73
C GLU A 20 -9.20 10.08 15.09
N LEU A 21 -8.29 9.13 15.28
CA LEU A 21 -8.37 7.77 14.77
C LEU A 21 -8.33 6.77 15.91
N PRO A 22 -8.75 5.50 15.68
CA PRO A 22 -8.55 4.44 16.67
C PRO A 22 -7.08 4.33 17.06
N THR A 23 -6.83 3.93 18.29
CA THR A 23 -5.46 3.74 18.77
C THR A 23 -4.79 2.58 18.04
N THR A 24 -3.46 2.56 18.03
CA THR A 24 -2.67 1.44 17.47
C THR A 24 -3.09 0.12 18.10
N ARG A 25 -3.31 0.10 19.42
CA ARG A 25 -3.73 -1.09 20.13
C ARG A 25 -5.08 -1.60 19.63
N GLN A 26 -6.03 -0.69 19.39
CA GLN A 26 -7.33 -1.05 18.84
C GLN A 26 -7.20 -1.60 17.42
N LEU A 27 -6.39 -0.95 16.56
CA LEU A 27 -6.17 -1.38 15.20
C LEU A 27 -5.50 -2.75 15.12
N GLN A 28 -4.55 -3.04 16.01
CA GLN A 28 -3.84 -4.32 16.02
C GLN A 28 -4.76 -5.53 16.23
N ARG A 29 -5.94 -5.31 16.81
CA ARG A 29 -6.93 -6.37 17.03
C ARG A 29 -7.81 -6.64 15.82
N LEU A 30 -7.74 -5.79 14.80
CA LEU A 30 -8.59 -5.88 13.62
C LEU A 30 -7.81 -6.52 12.46
N SER A 31 -8.55 -7.15 11.54
CA SER A 31 -7.97 -7.62 10.30
C SER A 31 -7.67 -6.44 9.38
N ASP A 32 -6.85 -6.67 8.36
CA ASP A 32 -6.54 -5.65 7.36
C ASP A 32 -7.81 -5.10 6.72
N GLN A 33 -8.73 -5.98 6.33
CA GLN A 33 -9.97 -5.57 5.68
C GLN A 33 -10.87 -4.77 6.62
N GLU A 34 -10.95 -5.17 7.90
CA GLU A 34 -11.72 -4.42 8.89
C GLU A 34 -11.14 -3.01 9.08
N ILE A 35 -9.83 -2.88 9.09
CA ILE A 35 -9.17 -1.57 9.19
C ILE A 35 -9.48 -0.72 7.97
N ILE A 36 -9.38 -1.28 6.77
CA ILE A 36 -9.70 -0.57 5.53
C ILE A 36 -11.15 -0.09 5.56
N ASP A 37 -12.09 -0.99 5.88
CA ASP A 37 -13.51 -0.66 5.90
C ASP A 37 -13.83 0.44 6.91
N ARG A 38 -13.20 0.38 8.07
CA ARG A 38 -13.45 1.33 9.14
C ARG A 38 -12.85 2.70 8.85
N LEU A 39 -11.59 2.77 8.43
CA LEU A 39 -10.90 4.04 8.21
C LEU A 39 -11.31 4.74 6.93
N THR A 40 -11.72 4.01 5.91
CA THR A 40 -12.18 4.63 4.66
C THR A 40 -13.53 5.33 4.80
N GLN A 41 -14.24 5.15 5.90
CA GLN A 41 -15.43 5.92 6.22
C GLN A 41 -15.09 7.37 6.59
N ILE A 42 -13.85 7.62 6.97
CA ILE A 42 -13.40 8.96 7.32
C ILE A 42 -13.21 9.77 6.02
N ARG A 43 -13.80 10.96 5.98
CA ARG A 43 -13.73 11.83 4.81
C ARG A 43 -12.27 12.13 4.45
N GLY A 44 -11.93 11.91 3.20
CA GLY A 44 -10.58 12.19 2.70
C GLY A 44 -9.61 11.02 2.83
N ILE A 45 -10.03 9.90 3.44
CA ILE A 45 -9.20 8.71 3.58
C ILE A 45 -9.71 7.62 2.65
N GLY A 46 -8.91 7.29 1.64
CA GLY A 46 -9.20 6.23 0.69
C GLY A 46 -8.43 4.93 1.01
N PRO A 47 -8.74 3.86 0.25
CA PRO A 47 -8.09 2.56 0.47
C PRO A 47 -6.57 2.62 0.37
N TRP A 48 -6.02 3.39 -0.57
CA TRP A 48 -4.58 3.51 -0.74
C TRP A 48 -3.90 4.05 0.53
N THR A 49 -4.48 5.11 1.12
CA THR A 49 -3.93 5.71 2.35
C THR A 49 -3.90 4.70 3.49
N VAL A 50 -4.98 3.93 3.64
CA VAL A 50 -5.06 2.90 4.68
C VAL A 50 -4.06 1.78 4.43
N GLN A 51 -3.88 1.38 3.17
CA GLN A 51 -2.88 0.36 2.82
C GLN A 51 -1.46 0.81 3.17
N MET A 52 -1.15 2.09 2.98
CA MET A 52 0.14 2.64 3.39
C MET A 52 0.29 2.61 4.92
N LEU A 53 -0.78 2.90 5.65
CA LEU A 53 -0.79 2.77 7.11
C LEU A 53 -0.51 1.31 7.53
N LEU A 54 -1.15 0.35 6.89
CA LEU A 54 -0.95 -1.07 7.18
C LEU A 54 0.50 -1.50 6.97
N ILE A 55 1.10 -1.08 5.87
CA ILE A 55 2.47 -1.47 5.53
C ILE A 55 3.50 -0.76 6.42
N PHE A 56 3.42 0.57 6.49
CA PHE A 56 4.49 1.37 7.10
C PHE A 56 4.34 1.58 8.61
N TYR A 57 3.11 1.65 9.10
CA TYR A 57 2.87 1.95 10.51
C TYR A 57 2.58 0.69 11.32
N LEU A 58 1.70 -0.17 10.82
CA LEU A 58 1.31 -1.39 11.54
C LEU A 58 2.16 -2.61 11.19
N GLY A 59 2.98 -2.52 10.14
CA GLY A 59 3.87 -3.62 9.75
C GLY A 59 3.14 -4.88 9.33
N ARG A 60 1.96 -4.74 8.72
CA ARG A 60 1.18 -5.91 8.28
C ARG A 60 1.88 -6.62 7.12
N PRO A 61 2.03 -7.95 7.19
CA PRO A 61 2.85 -8.69 6.23
C PRO A 61 2.19 -8.99 4.89
N ASP A 62 0.87 -8.86 4.79
CA ASP A 62 0.13 -9.35 3.62
C ASP A 62 -0.74 -8.28 2.98
N VAL A 63 -0.12 -7.18 2.54
CA VAL A 63 -0.80 -6.06 1.92
C VAL A 63 -0.23 -5.80 0.53
N LEU A 64 -1.09 -5.87 -0.49
CA LEU A 64 -0.73 -5.54 -1.87
C LEU A 64 -1.63 -4.40 -2.36
N PRO A 65 -1.11 -3.16 -2.41
CA PRO A 65 -1.92 -2.01 -2.84
C PRO A 65 -2.04 -1.98 -4.36
N VAL A 66 -2.99 -2.74 -4.89
CA VAL A 66 -3.13 -2.97 -6.34
C VAL A 66 -3.50 -1.72 -7.12
N GLY A 67 -4.03 -0.69 -6.46
CA GLY A 67 -4.29 0.61 -7.07
C GLY A 67 -3.10 1.55 -7.07
N ASP A 68 -2.01 1.20 -6.38
CA ASP A 68 -0.82 2.03 -6.31
C ASP A 68 -0.07 2.01 -7.64
N LEU A 69 0.16 3.19 -8.21
CA LEU A 69 0.79 3.29 -9.52
C LEU A 69 2.22 2.74 -9.51
N GLY A 70 2.98 2.99 -8.46
CA GLY A 70 4.36 2.48 -8.34
C GLY A 70 4.41 0.96 -8.32
N VAL A 71 3.48 0.32 -7.61
CA VAL A 71 3.38 -1.14 -7.55
C VAL A 71 3.00 -1.70 -8.93
N ARG A 72 2.03 -1.08 -9.59
CA ARG A 72 1.60 -1.51 -10.94
C ARG A 72 2.73 -1.37 -11.95
N LYS A 73 3.46 -0.25 -11.91
CA LYS A 73 4.61 -0.03 -12.79
C LYS A 73 5.75 -1.00 -12.50
N GLY A 74 6.01 -1.29 -11.24
CA GLY A 74 7.01 -2.27 -10.84
C GLY A 74 6.68 -3.65 -11.38
N TYR A 75 5.43 -4.06 -11.31
CA TYR A 75 5.00 -5.33 -11.86
C TYR A 75 5.10 -5.36 -13.38
N GLN A 76 4.72 -4.26 -14.05
CA GLN A 76 4.89 -4.11 -15.49
C GLN A 76 6.35 -4.31 -15.89
N GLN A 77 7.27 -3.66 -15.21
CA GLN A 77 8.71 -3.78 -15.47
C GLN A 77 9.20 -5.21 -15.27
N LEU A 78 8.83 -5.80 -14.15
CA LEU A 78 9.28 -7.15 -13.80
C LEU A 78 8.84 -8.18 -14.84
N ARG A 79 7.63 -8.04 -15.38
CA ARG A 79 7.07 -8.99 -16.33
C ARG A 79 7.32 -8.59 -17.80
N GLY A 80 7.85 -7.39 -18.05
CA GLY A 80 8.05 -6.92 -19.41
C GLY A 80 6.77 -6.64 -20.18
N PHE A 81 5.69 -6.28 -19.49
CA PHE A 81 4.43 -5.95 -20.14
C PHE A 81 4.50 -4.61 -20.86
N LYS A 82 3.92 -4.53 -22.05
CA LYS A 82 3.84 -3.28 -22.82
C LYS A 82 2.78 -2.35 -22.26
N ILE A 83 1.73 -2.90 -21.66
CA ILE A 83 0.60 -2.15 -21.11
C ILE A 83 0.64 -2.28 -19.58
N LEU A 84 0.37 -1.17 -18.90
CA LEU A 84 0.30 -1.15 -17.44
C LEU A 84 -0.81 -2.11 -16.97
N PRO A 85 -0.50 -3.11 -16.13
CA PRO A 85 -1.53 -4.05 -15.65
C PRO A 85 -2.56 -3.30 -14.80
N ASP A 86 -3.84 -3.67 -14.97
CA ASP A 86 -4.89 -3.11 -14.15
C ASP A 86 -4.88 -3.72 -12.75
N PRO A 87 -5.57 -3.09 -11.78
CA PRO A 87 -5.60 -3.60 -10.40
C PRO A 87 -6.10 -5.04 -10.27
N ASP A 88 -7.09 -5.44 -11.05
CA ASP A 88 -7.65 -6.80 -10.97
C ASP A 88 -6.63 -7.84 -11.43
N LYS A 89 -5.89 -7.54 -12.48
CA LYS A 89 -4.82 -8.42 -12.96
C LYS A 89 -3.73 -8.60 -11.90
N LEU A 90 -3.33 -7.50 -11.28
CA LEU A 90 -2.33 -7.52 -10.23
C LEU A 90 -2.83 -8.27 -8.99
N GLU A 91 -4.09 -8.09 -8.62
CA GLU A 91 -4.70 -8.80 -7.50
C GLU A 91 -4.64 -10.32 -7.72
N ARG A 92 -5.02 -10.77 -8.90
CA ARG A 92 -4.98 -12.20 -9.24
C ARG A 92 -3.56 -12.75 -9.23
N ALA A 93 -2.63 -12.01 -9.80
CA ALA A 93 -1.22 -12.41 -9.81
C ALA A 93 -0.64 -12.48 -8.40
N GLY A 94 -1.04 -11.55 -7.55
CA GLY A 94 -0.51 -11.45 -6.19
C GLY A 94 -1.01 -12.49 -5.22
N ARG A 95 -2.04 -13.25 -5.56
CA ARG A 95 -2.57 -14.30 -4.67
C ARG A 95 -1.52 -15.33 -4.29
N ARG A 96 -0.60 -15.63 -5.20
CA ARG A 96 0.49 -16.59 -4.95
C ARG A 96 1.50 -16.10 -3.93
N TRP A 97 1.52 -14.78 -3.64
CA TRP A 97 2.48 -14.19 -2.71
C TRP A 97 1.96 -14.16 -1.28
N ARG A 98 0.71 -14.59 -1.05
CA ARG A 98 0.17 -14.72 0.29
C ARG A 98 1.00 -15.71 1.10
N PRO A 99 1.19 -15.51 2.39
CA PRO A 99 0.71 -14.38 3.21
C PRO A 99 1.75 -13.24 3.34
N TYR A 100 2.61 -13.07 2.35
CA TYR A 100 3.73 -12.11 2.40
C TYR A 100 3.65 -11.06 1.30
N ARG A 101 2.45 -10.63 0.95
CA ARG A 101 2.26 -9.67 -0.15
C ARG A 101 2.90 -8.31 0.11
N SER A 102 3.12 -7.92 1.39
CA SER A 102 3.85 -6.69 1.70
C SER A 102 5.31 -6.77 1.29
N VAL A 103 5.94 -7.94 1.44
CA VAL A 103 7.31 -8.16 0.96
C VAL A 103 7.35 -8.03 -0.56
N ALA A 104 6.38 -8.63 -1.26
CA ALA A 104 6.28 -8.52 -2.71
C ALA A 104 6.10 -7.05 -3.12
N THR A 105 5.30 -6.29 -2.39
CA THR A 105 5.09 -4.86 -2.62
C THR A 105 6.42 -4.09 -2.60
N TRP A 106 7.25 -4.34 -1.59
CA TRP A 106 8.57 -3.72 -1.49
C TRP A 106 9.45 -4.08 -2.69
N TYR A 107 9.44 -5.33 -3.12
CA TYR A 107 10.20 -5.75 -4.29
C TYR A 107 9.70 -5.09 -5.57
N LEU A 108 8.40 -4.91 -5.72
CA LEU A 108 7.84 -4.25 -6.89
C LEU A 108 8.22 -2.77 -6.94
N TRP A 109 8.21 -2.07 -5.81
CA TRP A 109 8.71 -0.70 -5.75
C TRP A 109 10.20 -0.65 -6.08
N ARG A 110 10.95 -1.59 -5.56
CA ARG A 110 12.40 -1.69 -5.80
C ARG A 110 12.72 -1.99 -7.26
N ALA A 111 11.97 -2.86 -7.90
CA ALA A 111 12.14 -3.19 -9.32
C ALA A 111 12.03 -1.93 -10.18
N LEU A 112 11.10 -1.05 -9.85
CA LEU A 112 10.95 0.23 -10.56
C LEU A 112 12.20 1.11 -10.41
N ASP A 113 12.75 1.20 -9.20
CA ASP A 113 13.94 2.00 -8.93
C ASP A 113 15.18 1.46 -9.64
N LEU A 114 15.32 0.12 -9.72
CA LEU A 114 16.48 -0.52 -10.34
C LEU A 114 16.52 -0.37 -11.85
N VAL A 115 15.36 -0.20 -12.49
CA VAL A 115 15.27 -0.14 -13.95
C VAL A 115 15.27 1.30 -14.45
N LEU A 116 14.93 2.27 -13.61
CA LEU A 116 14.96 3.67 -14.01
C LEU A 116 16.41 4.09 -14.31
N PRO A 117 16.63 4.72 -15.46
CA PRO A 117 17.96 5.22 -15.76
C PRO A 117 18.38 6.26 -14.73
N THR A 118 19.56 6.10 -14.20
CA THR A 118 20.17 7.11 -13.35
C THR A 118 20.84 8.13 -14.25
N ASP A 119 20.29 9.29 -14.28
CA ASP A 119 20.86 10.39 -15.02
C ASP A 119 22.11 10.93 -14.35
#